data_ae1855ba3c6b0020db6ce061c216c1fb
#
_entry.id   ae1855ba3c6b0020db6ce061c216c1fb
#
_cell.length_a   1.000
_cell.length_b   1.000
_cell.length_c   1.000
_cell.angle_alpha   90.00
_cell.angle_beta   90.00
_cell.angle_gamma   90.00
#
_symmetry.space_group_name_H-M   'P 1'
#
loop_
_entity.id
_entity.type
_entity.pdbx_description
1 polymer ?
#
loop_
_entity_poly.entity_id
_entity_poly.type
_entity_poly.pdbx_seq_one_letter_code
_entity_poly.pdbx_strand_id
1 'polypeptide(L)'
;ECEAFEQTLTDPGNQWRTELEIHDHVIDRCEYHDPEGDLIYSSSYGALVDGRAACEGYSKAVKLLLDRAGIENALISGVSENGEGSGGAHMWNIVNIGGDYYHLDCTWDDPVSDDGGKLRMYTYFNLSDEMISGTHRDFSYDFVCNSTAENYYIKTGTYFESYSRSSESRLTDIITKSVKNGRYQIQLRFADKKSYDGAVADLIKGERIYEVLTDAAKRVDTPISAESIGYYENPAQKVLTLVIREK
;
A
#
# COMPACT_ATOMS: atom_id res chain seq x y z
N GLU A 1 -11.35 15.00 15.41
CA GLU A 1 -10.84 14.30 14.24
C GLU A 1 -11.47 12.90 14.11
N CYS A 2 -11.34 11.99 15.09
CA CYS A 2 -11.87 10.62 14.98
C CYS A 2 -13.38 10.59 14.66
N GLU A 3 -14.21 11.32 15.39
CA GLU A 3 -15.66 11.37 15.14
C GLU A 3 -16.01 11.94 13.75
N ALA A 4 -15.26 12.94 13.29
CA ALA A 4 -15.43 13.50 11.97
C ALA A 4 -15.07 12.48 10.88
N PHE A 5 -14.00 11.72 11.07
CA PHE A 5 -13.60 10.66 10.16
C PHE A 5 -14.62 9.51 10.12
N GLU A 6 -15.10 9.06 11.29
CA GLU A 6 -16.11 7.98 11.38
C GLU A 6 -17.37 8.28 10.57
N GLN A 7 -17.77 9.56 10.48
CA GLN A 7 -18.91 9.99 9.66
C GLN A 7 -18.64 9.92 8.16
N THR A 8 -17.39 9.75 7.74
CA THR A 8 -17.02 9.63 6.32
C THR A 8 -16.95 8.17 5.84
N LEU A 9 -16.97 7.20 6.76
CA LEU A 9 -16.93 5.78 6.41
C LEU A 9 -18.08 5.40 5.48
N THR A 10 -17.74 4.78 4.36
CA THR A 10 -18.73 4.47 3.30
C THR A 10 -19.48 3.16 3.55
N ASP A 11 -18.85 2.20 4.23
CA ASP A 11 -19.42 0.89 4.58
C ASP A 11 -18.85 0.36 5.91
N PRO A 12 -19.27 0.95 7.05
CA PRO A 12 -18.72 0.58 8.37
C PRO A 12 -19.02 -0.85 8.81
N GLY A 13 -19.92 -1.57 8.12
CA GLY A 13 -20.18 -3.00 8.33
C GLY A 13 -19.17 -3.92 7.64
N ASN A 14 -18.36 -3.41 6.74
CA ASN A 14 -17.35 -4.15 5.99
C ASN A 14 -15.97 -3.86 6.57
N GLN A 15 -15.43 -4.78 7.38
CA GLN A 15 -14.16 -4.60 8.07
C GLN A 15 -13.00 -4.24 7.12
N TRP A 16 -12.87 -4.94 5.99
CA TRP A 16 -11.81 -4.67 5.02
C TRP A 16 -11.94 -3.26 4.40
N ARG A 17 -13.17 -2.84 4.11
CA ARG A 17 -13.42 -1.50 3.56
C ARG A 17 -13.12 -0.41 4.59
N THR A 18 -13.56 -0.61 5.82
CA THR A 18 -13.28 0.30 6.94
C THR A 18 -11.77 0.41 7.21
N GLU A 19 -11.06 -0.71 7.23
CA GLU A 19 -9.61 -0.75 7.36
C GLU A 19 -8.90 0.03 6.24
N LEU A 20 -9.31 -0.18 4.98
CA LEU A 20 -8.76 0.54 3.83
C LEU A 20 -8.98 2.05 3.96
N GLU A 21 -10.16 2.49 4.39
CA GLU A 21 -10.47 3.91 4.59
C GLU A 21 -9.69 4.51 5.77
N ILE A 22 -9.42 3.72 6.83
CA ILE A 22 -8.54 4.11 7.93
C ILE A 22 -7.09 4.27 7.46
N HIS A 23 -6.56 3.28 6.72
CA HIS A 23 -5.23 3.32 6.12
C HIS A 23 -5.07 4.57 5.25
N ASP A 24 -5.98 4.78 4.33
CA ASP A 24 -5.96 5.93 3.41
C ASP A 24 -6.02 7.26 4.17
N HIS A 25 -6.88 7.36 5.19
CA HIS A 25 -7.02 8.56 6.00
C HIS A 25 -5.73 8.90 6.77
N VAL A 26 -5.09 7.90 7.39
CA VAL A 26 -3.85 8.13 8.15
C VAL A 26 -2.74 8.57 7.22
N ILE A 27 -2.56 7.92 6.07
CA ILE A 27 -1.55 8.30 5.07
C ILE A 27 -1.82 9.70 4.51
N ASP A 28 -3.07 10.02 4.14
CA ASP A 28 -3.40 11.33 3.58
C ASP A 28 -3.21 12.47 4.59
N ARG A 29 -3.41 12.18 5.87
CA ARG A 29 -3.36 13.15 6.96
C ARG A 29 -1.97 13.42 7.48
N CYS A 30 -1.08 12.43 7.44
CA CYS A 30 0.21 12.43 8.13
C CYS A 30 1.37 12.52 7.13
N GLU A 31 2.45 13.14 7.55
CA GLU A 31 3.77 13.11 6.92
C GLU A 31 4.78 12.51 7.89
N TYR A 32 5.67 11.63 7.39
CA TYR A 32 6.70 11.03 8.23
C TYR A 32 7.65 12.09 8.78
N HIS A 33 7.78 12.10 10.10
CA HIS A 33 8.65 13.03 10.82
C HIS A 33 9.10 12.41 12.14
N ASP A 34 10.41 12.21 12.28
CA ASP A 34 11.02 11.56 13.43
C ASP A 34 12.18 12.41 13.99
N PRO A 35 11.88 13.56 14.63
CA PRO A 35 12.89 14.37 15.29
C PRO A 35 13.28 13.74 16.62
N GLU A 36 14.56 13.74 16.93
CA GLU A 36 15.08 13.21 18.18
C GLU A 36 14.46 13.93 19.39
N GLY A 37 13.86 13.14 20.30
CA GLY A 37 13.42 13.59 21.63
C GLY A 37 12.03 14.25 21.71
N ASP A 38 11.29 14.41 20.62
CA ASP A 38 9.93 14.97 20.65
C ASP A 38 8.85 13.88 20.62
N LEU A 39 8.31 13.56 21.78
CA LEU A 39 7.32 12.50 21.98
C LEU A 39 5.96 12.75 21.30
N ILE A 40 5.68 13.98 20.82
CA ILE A 40 4.41 14.26 20.17
C ILE A 40 4.28 13.44 18.87
N TYR A 41 5.40 13.24 18.15
CA TYR A 41 5.44 12.48 16.90
C TYR A 41 5.36 10.95 17.11
N SER A 42 5.51 10.49 18.35
CA SER A 42 5.22 9.10 18.77
C SER A 42 3.78 8.91 19.23
N SER A 43 2.88 9.84 18.94
CA SER A 43 1.49 9.81 19.41
C SER A 43 0.49 9.83 18.26
N SER A 44 -0.71 9.28 18.51
CA SER A 44 -1.84 9.41 17.57
C SER A 44 -2.28 10.87 17.35
N TYR A 45 -2.01 11.75 18.32
CA TYR A 45 -2.28 13.19 18.19
C TYR A 45 -1.37 13.80 17.12
N GLY A 46 -0.06 13.50 17.14
CA GLY A 46 0.87 13.94 16.10
C GLY A 46 0.39 13.55 14.71
N ALA A 47 0.00 12.29 14.51
CA ALA A 47 -0.47 11.80 13.20
C ALA A 47 -1.82 12.42 12.79
N LEU A 48 -2.82 12.42 13.68
CA LEU A 48 -4.20 12.78 13.30
C LEU A 48 -4.52 14.28 13.44
N VAL A 49 -3.80 15.02 14.27
CA VAL A 49 -4.10 16.43 14.53
C VAL A 49 -3.02 17.34 13.97
N ASP A 50 -1.75 17.09 14.30
CA ASP A 50 -0.63 17.92 13.82
C ASP A 50 -0.23 17.54 12.37
N GLY A 51 -0.57 16.34 11.91
CA GLY A 51 -0.27 15.86 10.56
C GLY A 51 1.19 15.42 10.39
N ARG A 52 1.89 15.10 11.49
CA ARG A 52 3.28 14.59 11.47
C ARG A 52 3.49 13.53 12.52
N ALA A 53 4.16 12.44 12.17
CA ALA A 53 4.49 11.39 13.12
C ALA A 53 5.66 10.51 12.67
N ALA A 54 6.30 9.86 13.64
CA ALA A 54 7.16 8.69 13.42
C ALA A 54 6.30 7.41 13.30
N CYS A 55 6.92 6.27 13.03
CA CYS A 55 6.24 4.98 12.88
C CYS A 55 5.32 4.65 14.06
N GLU A 56 5.74 4.94 15.28
CA GLU A 56 4.94 4.74 16.48
C GLU A 56 3.66 5.58 16.47
N GLY A 57 3.70 6.83 16.00
CA GLY A 57 2.54 7.71 15.88
C GLY A 57 1.57 7.26 14.81
N TYR A 58 2.06 6.83 13.63
CA TYR A 58 1.24 6.19 12.59
C TYR A 58 0.51 4.97 13.13
N SER A 59 1.24 4.04 13.75
CA SER A 59 0.69 2.79 14.26
C SER A 59 -0.35 3.01 15.36
N LYS A 60 -0.11 3.98 16.25
CA LYS A 60 -1.07 4.38 17.30
C LYS A 60 -2.32 5.07 16.74
N ALA A 61 -2.19 5.83 15.65
CA ALA A 61 -3.32 6.43 14.95
C ALA A 61 -4.20 5.37 14.31
N VAL A 62 -3.59 4.43 13.58
CA VAL A 62 -4.28 3.27 13.00
C VAL A 62 -4.99 2.47 14.08
N LYS A 63 -4.26 2.13 15.17
CA LYS A 63 -4.86 1.40 16.30
C LYS A 63 -6.07 2.11 16.86
N LEU A 64 -5.97 3.40 17.13
CA LEU A 64 -7.07 4.19 17.69
C LEU A 64 -8.32 4.15 16.80
N LEU A 65 -8.15 4.31 15.49
CA LEU A 65 -9.28 4.31 14.55
C LEU A 65 -9.89 2.92 14.38
N LEU A 66 -9.05 1.86 14.33
CA LEU A 66 -9.52 0.47 14.28
C LEU A 66 -10.27 0.08 15.57
N ASP A 67 -9.76 0.44 16.75
CA ASP A 67 -10.44 0.20 18.04
C ASP A 67 -11.83 0.87 18.08
N ARG A 68 -11.93 2.11 17.59
CA ARG A 68 -13.20 2.83 17.50
C ARG A 68 -14.18 2.22 16.48
N ALA A 69 -13.66 1.62 15.41
CA ALA A 69 -14.44 0.87 14.43
C ALA A 69 -14.81 -0.54 14.91
N GLY A 70 -14.35 -0.96 16.10
CA GLY A 70 -14.57 -2.31 16.62
C GLY A 70 -13.81 -3.41 15.90
N ILE A 71 -12.72 -3.07 15.22
CA ILE A 71 -11.84 -4.01 14.53
C ILE A 71 -10.68 -4.38 15.46
N GLU A 72 -10.58 -5.67 15.78
CA GLU A 72 -9.51 -6.19 16.64
C GLU A 72 -8.14 -5.96 16.00
N ASN A 73 -7.21 -5.39 16.78
CA ASN A 73 -5.88 -5.09 16.31
C ASN A 73 -4.87 -4.97 17.47
N ALA A 74 -3.59 -5.05 17.13
CA ALA A 74 -2.49 -4.91 18.09
C ALA A 74 -1.32 -4.11 17.49
N LEU A 75 -0.54 -3.45 18.35
CA LEU A 75 0.75 -2.85 18.01
C LEU A 75 1.84 -3.91 18.04
N ILE A 76 2.71 -3.92 17.04
CA ILE A 76 3.88 -4.78 16.95
C ILE A 76 5.12 -3.92 16.84
N SER A 77 6.17 -4.32 17.57
CA SER A 77 7.49 -3.71 17.48
C SER A 77 8.50 -4.74 17.01
N GLY A 78 9.43 -4.31 16.18
CA GLY A 78 10.50 -5.14 15.64
C GLY A 78 11.55 -4.29 14.94
N VAL A 79 12.16 -4.84 13.92
CA VAL A 79 13.15 -4.16 13.06
C VAL A 79 12.64 -4.19 11.63
N SER A 80 12.67 -3.04 10.96
CA SER A 80 12.44 -2.97 9.52
C SER A 80 13.72 -2.57 8.77
N GLU A 81 13.87 -3.04 7.52
CA GLU A 81 15.05 -2.80 6.69
C GLU A 81 14.66 -2.72 5.21
N ASN A 82 15.08 -1.67 4.52
CA ASN A 82 14.69 -1.39 3.13
C ASN A 82 15.49 -2.13 2.06
N GLY A 83 16.22 -3.17 2.39
CA GLY A 83 17.02 -3.93 1.43
C GLY A 83 18.33 -3.26 0.98
N GLU A 84 18.56 -2.00 1.33
CA GLU A 84 19.79 -1.24 1.10
C GLU A 84 20.64 -1.13 2.36
N GLY A 85 20.25 -1.87 3.43
CA GLY A 85 20.96 -1.89 4.72
C GLY A 85 20.64 -0.71 5.63
N SER A 86 19.68 0.15 5.27
CA SER A 86 19.14 1.15 6.18
C SER A 86 17.87 0.63 6.81
N GLY A 87 17.79 0.70 8.12
CA GLY A 87 16.67 0.22 8.92
C GLY A 87 16.92 0.43 10.39
N GLY A 88 15.94 0.07 11.22
CA GLY A 88 16.03 0.25 12.66
C GLY A 88 14.81 -0.28 13.38
N ALA A 89 14.70 0.10 14.67
CA ALA A 89 13.51 -0.17 15.45
C ALA A 89 12.28 0.40 14.75
N HIS A 90 11.24 -0.38 14.66
CA HIS A 90 10.04 -0.04 13.91
C HIS A 90 8.78 -0.54 14.61
N MET A 91 7.66 0.13 14.39
CA MET A 91 6.35 -0.24 14.92
C MET A 91 5.31 -0.21 13.81
N TRP A 92 4.45 -1.25 13.79
CA TRP A 92 3.32 -1.39 12.86
C TRP A 92 2.15 -2.09 13.54
N ASN A 93 1.14 -2.50 12.79
CA ASN A 93 -0.08 -3.11 13.33
C ASN A 93 -0.24 -4.57 12.87
N ILE A 94 -0.89 -5.38 13.73
CA ILE A 94 -1.61 -6.60 13.36
C ILE A 94 -3.09 -6.27 13.40
N VAL A 95 -3.84 -6.72 12.39
CA VAL A 95 -5.29 -6.45 12.24
C VAL A 95 -6.02 -7.77 12.02
N ASN A 96 -7.16 -7.96 12.67
CA ASN A 96 -8.05 -9.11 12.44
C ASN A 96 -9.16 -8.72 11.47
N ILE A 97 -9.15 -9.31 10.28
CA ILE A 97 -10.18 -9.12 9.26
C ILE A 97 -10.82 -10.46 8.92
N GLY A 98 -12.10 -10.58 9.23
CA GLY A 98 -12.85 -11.80 8.94
C GLY A 98 -12.44 -13.03 9.76
N GLY A 99 -11.70 -12.87 10.85
CA GLY A 99 -11.20 -13.93 11.70
C GLY A 99 -9.75 -14.35 11.43
N ASP A 100 -9.11 -13.80 10.40
CA ASP A 100 -7.69 -13.98 10.09
C ASP A 100 -6.89 -12.72 10.46
N TYR A 101 -5.64 -12.92 10.89
CA TYR A 101 -4.73 -11.82 11.24
C TYR A 101 -3.79 -11.49 10.09
N TYR A 102 -3.50 -10.19 9.95
CA TYR A 102 -2.64 -9.62 8.90
C TYR A 102 -1.75 -8.53 9.46
N HIS A 103 -0.59 -8.35 8.84
CA HIS A 103 0.25 -7.18 9.08
C HIS A 103 -0.24 -5.99 8.25
N LEU A 104 -0.28 -4.82 8.89
CA LEU A 104 -0.61 -3.54 8.28
C LEU A 104 0.44 -2.50 8.68
N ASP A 105 1.13 -1.90 7.72
CA ASP A 105 2.13 -0.86 7.98
C ASP A 105 1.88 0.39 7.15
N CYS A 106 1.14 1.33 7.72
CA CYS A 106 0.85 2.62 7.07
C CYS A 106 2.08 3.52 6.93
N THR A 107 3.11 3.34 7.77
CA THR A 107 4.33 4.14 7.66
C THR A 107 5.09 3.81 6.37
N TRP A 108 5.21 2.52 6.05
CA TRP A 108 5.90 2.07 4.84
C TRP A 108 5.03 2.16 3.58
N ASP A 109 3.73 2.37 3.75
CA ASP A 109 2.81 2.68 2.66
C ASP A 109 2.66 4.19 2.37
N ASP A 110 3.36 5.05 3.14
CA ASP A 110 3.47 6.50 2.95
C ASP A 110 4.92 6.92 2.60
N PRO A 111 5.43 6.56 1.41
CA PRO A 111 6.80 6.91 1.04
C PRO A 111 6.94 8.41 0.82
N VAL A 112 8.05 8.96 1.30
CA VAL A 112 8.44 10.33 0.96
C VAL A 112 8.85 10.36 -0.52
N SER A 113 8.15 11.13 -1.35
CA SER A 113 8.50 11.30 -2.76
C SER A 113 9.44 12.48 -2.97
N ASP A 114 10.43 12.31 -3.86
CA ASP A 114 11.43 13.35 -4.17
C ASP A 114 10.84 14.61 -4.81
N ASP A 115 9.67 14.48 -5.47
CA ASP A 115 8.98 15.58 -6.16
C ASP A 115 7.88 16.23 -5.32
N GLY A 116 7.74 15.84 -4.05
CA GLY A 116 6.72 16.34 -3.13
C GLY A 116 5.29 15.87 -3.44
N GLY A 117 5.14 14.97 -4.40
CA GLY A 117 3.86 14.31 -4.69
C GLY A 117 3.52 13.27 -3.61
N LYS A 118 2.28 13.26 -3.12
CA LYS A 118 1.84 12.24 -2.17
C LYS A 118 1.48 10.96 -2.91
N LEU A 119 2.20 9.88 -2.60
CA LEU A 119 1.94 8.55 -3.13
C LEU A 119 1.31 7.71 -2.03
N ARG A 120 0.13 7.17 -2.29
CA ARG A 120 -0.51 6.21 -1.40
C ARG A 120 -0.18 4.81 -1.89
N MET A 121 0.60 4.08 -1.10
CA MET A 121 0.96 2.69 -1.42
C MET A 121 0.07 1.73 -0.63
N TYR A 122 0.01 0.49 -1.08
CA TYR A 122 -0.68 -0.62 -0.40
C TYR A 122 0.22 -1.85 -0.31
N THR A 123 1.52 -1.58 -0.39
CA THR A 123 2.57 -2.62 -0.41
C THR A 123 2.55 -3.45 0.86
N TYR A 124 2.23 -2.79 1.99
CA TYR A 124 2.22 -3.38 3.33
C TYR A 124 0.79 -3.50 3.91
N PHE A 125 -0.22 -3.53 3.05
CA PHE A 125 -1.61 -3.70 3.44
C PHE A 125 -2.01 -5.17 3.46
N ASN A 126 -2.33 -5.70 4.65
CA ASN A 126 -2.78 -7.08 4.90
C ASN A 126 -1.81 -8.14 4.37
N LEU A 127 -0.58 -8.10 4.89
CA LEU A 127 0.45 -9.09 4.59
C LEU A 127 0.41 -10.28 5.53
N SER A 128 0.78 -11.48 5.00
CA SER A 128 1.11 -12.62 5.83
C SER A 128 2.52 -12.50 6.44
N ASP A 129 2.83 -13.37 7.42
CA ASP A 129 4.17 -13.49 8.02
C ASP A 129 5.25 -13.72 6.95
N GLU A 130 4.97 -14.58 5.98
CA GLU A 130 5.89 -14.84 4.87
C GLU A 130 6.13 -13.59 4.03
N MET A 131 5.08 -12.84 3.71
CA MET A 131 5.19 -11.66 2.85
C MET A 131 5.95 -10.52 3.52
N ILE A 132 5.74 -10.28 4.82
CA ILE A 132 6.37 -9.18 5.53
C ILE A 132 7.82 -9.48 5.92
N SER A 133 8.19 -10.76 6.10
CA SER A 133 9.53 -11.18 6.53
C SER A 133 10.66 -10.74 5.61
N GLY A 134 10.36 -10.36 4.37
CA GLY A 134 11.34 -9.81 3.42
C GLY A 134 11.91 -8.45 3.82
N THR A 135 11.23 -7.72 4.70
CA THR A 135 11.59 -6.36 5.12
C THR A 135 11.46 -6.10 6.61
N HIS A 136 10.74 -6.97 7.35
CA HIS A 136 10.50 -6.84 8.78
C HIS A 136 10.93 -8.10 9.51
N ARG A 137 11.60 -7.94 10.65
CA ARG A 137 12.14 -9.05 11.44
C ARG A 137 12.18 -8.72 12.93
N ASP A 138 12.62 -9.69 13.76
CA ASP A 138 12.83 -9.54 15.20
C ASP A 138 11.57 -9.08 15.96
N PHE A 139 10.40 -9.52 15.51
CA PHE A 139 9.13 -9.28 16.17
C PHE A 139 8.58 -10.57 16.79
N SER A 140 7.83 -10.42 17.88
CA SER A 140 7.18 -11.53 18.57
C SER A 140 5.75 -11.16 18.95
N TYR A 141 4.82 -12.07 18.69
CA TYR A 141 3.41 -11.94 19.01
C TYR A 141 2.74 -13.32 19.06
N ASP A 142 1.57 -13.38 19.68
CA ASP A 142 0.81 -14.63 19.87
C ASP A 142 -0.19 -14.94 18.73
N PHE A 143 -0.16 -14.13 17.66
CA PHE A 143 -1.01 -14.29 16.48
C PHE A 143 -0.28 -15.07 15.37
N VAL A 144 -1.05 -15.55 14.39
CA VAL A 144 -0.51 -16.21 13.19
C VAL A 144 -1.11 -15.53 11.96
N CYS A 145 -0.27 -14.86 11.16
CA CYS A 145 -0.68 -14.19 9.94
C CYS A 145 -0.34 -15.06 8.71
N ASN A 146 -1.10 -16.12 8.47
CA ASN A 146 -0.85 -17.06 7.38
C ASN A 146 -1.82 -16.94 6.19
N SER A 147 -2.87 -16.15 6.32
CA SER A 147 -3.83 -15.88 5.26
C SER A 147 -3.35 -14.75 4.33
N THR A 148 -3.73 -14.81 3.08
CA THR A 148 -3.53 -13.74 2.09
C THR A 148 -4.86 -13.26 1.49
N ALA A 149 -5.99 -13.80 1.97
CA ALA A 149 -7.31 -13.56 1.38
C ALA A 149 -7.72 -12.08 1.36
N GLU A 150 -7.34 -11.34 2.38
CA GLU A 150 -7.66 -9.91 2.52
C GLU A 150 -6.52 -8.98 2.06
N ASN A 151 -5.45 -9.53 1.44
CA ASN A 151 -4.39 -8.71 0.86
C ASN A 151 -4.93 -7.78 -0.23
N TYR A 152 -4.49 -6.52 -0.24
CA TYR A 152 -4.98 -5.49 -1.16
C TYR A 152 -4.97 -5.94 -2.63
N TYR A 153 -3.89 -6.53 -3.09
CA TYR A 153 -3.72 -6.91 -4.50
C TYR A 153 -4.61 -8.08 -4.92
N ILE A 154 -4.87 -9.00 -4.01
CA ILE A 154 -5.79 -10.12 -4.22
C ILE A 154 -7.24 -9.61 -4.29
N LYS A 155 -7.65 -8.78 -3.34
CA LYS A 155 -9.00 -8.18 -3.27
C LYS A 155 -9.30 -7.26 -4.47
N THR A 156 -8.31 -6.51 -4.94
CA THR A 156 -8.49 -5.57 -6.06
C THR A 156 -8.26 -6.20 -7.43
N GLY A 157 -7.73 -7.44 -7.47
CA GLY A 157 -7.47 -8.16 -8.70
C GLY A 157 -6.19 -7.71 -9.43
N THR A 158 -5.24 -7.11 -8.68
CA THR A 158 -3.95 -6.64 -9.22
C THR A 158 -2.76 -7.51 -8.79
N TYR A 159 -3.04 -8.70 -8.25
CA TYR A 159 -2.06 -9.74 -7.95
C TYR A 159 -1.84 -10.65 -9.16
N PHE A 160 -0.60 -10.91 -9.52
CA PHE A 160 -0.19 -11.78 -10.62
C PHE A 160 0.60 -12.99 -10.11
N GLU A 161 0.03 -14.19 -10.23
CA GLU A 161 0.70 -15.47 -9.93
C GLU A 161 1.93 -15.69 -10.82
N SER A 162 1.86 -15.23 -12.06
CA SER A 162 2.96 -15.26 -13.03
C SER A 162 2.83 -14.13 -14.02
N TYR A 163 3.95 -13.69 -14.58
CA TYR A 163 3.97 -12.71 -15.65
C TYR A 163 4.46 -13.34 -16.98
N SER A 164 3.74 -13.03 -18.02
CA SER A 164 4.11 -13.34 -19.40
C SER A 164 3.40 -12.35 -20.34
N ARG A 165 3.72 -12.38 -21.63
CA ARG A 165 3.03 -11.54 -22.64
C ARG A 165 1.52 -11.72 -22.67
N SER A 166 1.01 -12.90 -22.32
CA SER A 166 -0.44 -13.11 -22.20
C SER A 166 -1.08 -12.33 -21.05
N SER A 167 -0.29 -11.87 -20.09
CA SER A 167 -0.75 -11.03 -18.97
C SER A 167 -1.07 -9.58 -19.37
N GLU A 168 -0.57 -9.12 -20.54
CA GLU A 168 -0.74 -7.74 -21.02
C GLU A 168 -2.21 -7.37 -21.28
N SER A 169 -3.00 -8.32 -21.79
CA SER A 169 -4.45 -8.08 -21.96
C SER A 169 -5.15 -7.81 -20.63
N ARG A 170 -4.81 -8.60 -19.59
CA ARG A 170 -5.33 -8.36 -18.22
C ARG A 170 -4.85 -7.02 -17.67
N LEU A 171 -3.59 -6.64 -17.92
CA LEU A 171 -3.06 -5.35 -17.50
C LEU A 171 -3.79 -4.19 -18.19
N THR A 172 -4.07 -4.31 -19.51
CA THR A 172 -4.89 -3.33 -20.24
C THR A 172 -6.27 -3.17 -19.60
N ASP A 173 -6.92 -4.28 -19.21
CA ASP A 173 -8.24 -4.25 -18.57
C ASP A 173 -8.16 -3.58 -17.17
N ILE A 174 -7.12 -3.88 -16.38
CA ILE A 174 -6.87 -3.24 -15.08
C ILE A 174 -6.71 -1.73 -15.25
N ILE A 175 -5.84 -1.28 -16.17
CA ILE A 175 -5.60 0.14 -16.46
C ILE A 175 -6.90 0.81 -16.89
N THR A 176 -7.61 0.22 -17.86
CA THR A 176 -8.89 0.74 -18.35
C THR A 176 -9.90 0.93 -17.24
N LYS A 177 -10.08 -0.09 -16.38
CA LYS A 177 -10.99 -0.04 -15.22
C LYS A 177 -10.58 1.03 -14.22
N SER A 178 -9.29 1.12 -13.92
CA SER A 178 -8.76 2.08 -12.95
C SER A 178 -8.98 3.52 -13.42
N VAL A 179 -8.63 3.83 -14.66
CA VAL A 179 -8.81 5.17 -15.26
C VAL A 179 -10.30 5.54 -15.31
N LYS A 180 -11.20 4.64 -15.70
CA LYS A 180 -12.65 4.87 -15.67
C LYS A 180 -13.19 5.21 -14.27
N ASN A 181 -12.51 4.77 -13.22
CA ASN A 181 -12.84 5.06 -11.84
C ASN A 181 -12.03 6.25 -11.26
N GLY A 182 -11.37 7.04 -12.11
CA GLY A 182 -10.56 8.20 -11.69
C GLY A 182 -9.28 7.84 -10.94
N ARG A 183 -8.80 6.59 -11.08
CA ARG A 183 -7.57 6.12 -10.44
C ARG A 183 -6.46 6.01 -11.46
N TYR A 184 -5.45 6.84 -11.29
CA TYR A 184 -4.29 6.94 -12.20
C TYR A 184 -3.02 6.30 -11.63
N GLN A 185 -3.02 5.95 -10.34
CA GLN A 185 -1.97 5.15 -9.71
C GLN A 185 -2.45 3.70 -9.63
N ILE A 186 -1.68 2.77 -10.21
CA ILE A 186 -2.01 1.36 -10.30
C ILE A 186 -0.83 0.56 -9.78
N GLN A 187 -1.07 -0.28 -8.79
CA GLN A 187 -0.05 -1.09 -8.17
C GLN A 187 -0.29 -2.56 -8.51
N LEU A 188 0.77 -3.22 -8.94
CA LEU A 188 0.77 -4.62 -9.35
C LEU A 188 1.72 -5.40 -8.44
N ARG A 189 1.24 -6.48 -7.84
CA ARG A 189 2.07 -7.39 -7.03
C ARG A 189 2.24 -8.71 -7.76
N PHE A 190 3.45 -9.26 -7.69
CA PHE A 190 3.80 -10.53 -8.30
C PHE A 190 4.11 -11.58 -7.24
N ALA A 191 3.73 -12.83 -7.48
CA ALA A 191 3.93 -13.93 -6.54
C ALA A 191 5.40 -14.19 -6.25
N ASP A 192 6.24 -14.12 -7.27
CA ASP A 192 7.65 -14.43 -7.17
C ASP A 192 8.55 -13.40 -7.88
N LYS A 193 9.85 -13.46 -7.53
CA LYS A 193 10.86 -12.55 -8.08
C LYS A 193 11.01 -12.70 -9.60
N LYS A 194 10.86 -13.89 -10.14
CA LYS A 194 10.99 -14.14 -11.58
C LYS A 194 9.89 -13.43 -12.36
N SER A 195 8.66 -13.52 -11.87
CA SER A 195 7.50 -12.83 -12.46
C SER A 195 7.63 -11.31 -12.37
N TYR A 196 8.08 -10.80 -11.22
CA TYR A 196 8.37 -9.39 -11.02
C TYR A 196 9.47 -8.89 -11.97
N ASP A 197 10.64 -9.53 -11.98
CA ASP A 197 11.77 -9.16 -12.84
C ASP A 197 11.38 -9.21 -14.33
N GLY A 198 10.59 -10.22 -14.72
CA GLY A 198 10.06 -10.36 -16.09
C GLY A 198 9.12 -9.21 -16.46
N ALA A 199 8.22 -8.81 -15.56
CA ALA A 199 7.33 -7.69 -15.77
C ALA A 199 8.09 -6.36 -15.92
N VAL A 200 9.06 -6.10 -15.03
CA VAL A 200 9.92 -4.91 -15.12
C VAL A 200 10.73 -4.90 -16.40
N ALA A 201 11.33 -6.04 -16.77
CA ALA A 201 12.14 -6.16 -17.99
C ALA A 201 11.30 -5.89 -19.25
N ASP A 202 10.11 -6.48 -19.36
CA ASP A 202 9.27 -6.33 -20.55
C ASP A 202 8.54 -4.99 -20.58
N LEU A 203 7.83 -4.64 -19.50
CA LEU A 203 6.95 -3.47 -19.48
C LEU A 203 7.74 -2.16 -19.43
N ILE A 204 8.79 -2.10 -18.60
CA ILE A 204 9.51 -0.87 -18.35
C ILE A 204 10.74 -0.77 -19.26
N LYS A 205 11.71 -1.70 -19.12
CA LYS A 205 12.96 -1.66 -19.89
C LYS A 205 12.76 -1.96 -21.36
N GLY A 206 11.81 -2.83 -21.70
CA GLY A 206 11.40 -3.16 -23.07
C GLY A 206 10.31 -2.24 -23.63
N GLU A 207 9.90 -1.23 -22.86
CA GLU A 207 8.93 -0.18 -23.27
C GLU A 207 7.55 -0.70 -23.71
N ARG A 208 7.23 -1.98 -23.44
CA ARG A 208 5.95 -2.57 -23.84
C ARG A 208 4.74 -1.98 -23.12
N ILE A 209 4.97 -1.28 -22.01
CA ILE A 209 3.91 -0.55 -21.32
C ILE A 209 3.21 0.46 -22.23
N TYR A 210 3.90 1.03 -23.21
CA TYR A 210 3.32 2.00 -24.15
C TYR A 210 2.32 1.36 -25.14
N GLU A 211 2.51 0.07 -25.49
CA GLU A 211 1.52 -0.68 -26.25
C GLU A 211 0.26 -0.94 -25.42
N VAL A 212 0.43 -1.34 -24.16
CA VAL A 212 -0.66 -1.54 -23.19
C VAL A 212 -1.44 -0.25 -22.95
N LEU A 213 -0.74 0.89 -22.77
CA LEU A 213 -1.35 2.21 -22.60
C LEU A 213 -2.11 2.66 -23.86
N THR A 214 -1.55 2.39 -25.05
CA THR A 214 -2.22 2.68 -26.33
C THR A 214 -3.54 1.92 -26.44
N ASP A 215 -3.57 0.66 -26.02
CA ASP A 215 -4.79 -0.15 -26.07
C ASP A 215 -5.79 0.26 -24.97
N ALA A 216 -5.32 0.64 -23.80
CA ALA A 216 -6.19 1.18 -22.73
C ALA A 216 -6.79 2.54 -23.14
N ALA A 217 -6.00 3.43 -23.75
CA ALA A 217 -6.45 4.74 -24.21
C ALA A 217 -7.61 4.69 -25.22
N LYS A 218 -7.68 3.62 -26.03
CA LYS A 218 -8.80 3.38 -26.96
C LYS A 218 -10.11 3.00 -26.26
N ARG A 219 -10.07 2.65 -24.96
CA ARG A 219 -11.18 2.08 -24.19
C ARG A 219 -11.69 3.01 -23.08
N VAL A 220 -11.09 4.19 -22.94
CA VAL A 220 -11.46 5.19 -21.92
C VAL A 220 -11.85 6.49 -22.60
N ASP A 221 -12.78 7.25 -21.98
CA ASP A 221 -13.22 8.56 -22.49
C ASP A 221 -12.25 9.68 -22.07
N THR A 222 -11.59 9.54 -20.89
CA THR A 222 -10.58 10.47 -20.45
C THR A 222 -9.28 10.24 -21.21
N PRO A 223 -8.71 11.25 -21.87
CA PRO A 223 -7.48 11.09 -22.64
C PRO A 223 -6.28 10.84 -21.69
N ILE A 224 -5.69 9.65 -21.81
CA ILE A 224 -4.44 9.31 -21.11
C ILE A 224 -3.26 9.33 -22.06
N SER A 225 -2.07 9.64 -21.55
CA SER A 225 -0.83 9.58 -22.33
C SER A 225 -0.46 8.13 -22.62
N ALA A 226 -0.19 7.82 -23.88
CA ALA A 226 0.40 6.55 -24.31
C ALA A 226 1.93 6.66 -24.56
N GLU A 227 2.54 7.81 -24.25
CA GLU A 227 3.95 8.11 -24.53
C GLU A 227 4.75 8.42 -23.27
N SER A 228 4.06 8.55 -22.10
CA SER A 228 4.69 8.93 -20.86
C SER A 228 3.99 8.26 -19.67
N ILE A 229 4.78 7.64 -18.81
CA ILE A 229 4.32 7.00 -17.57
C ILE A 229 5.34 7.23 -16.45
N GLY A 230 4.86 7.46 -15.23
CA GLY A 230 5.67 7.33 -14.03
C GLY A 230 5.63 5.89 -13.53
N TYR A 231 6.69 5.45 -12.87
CA TYR A 231 6.69 4.14 -12.21
C TYR A 231 7.60 4.13 -10.99
N TYR A 232 7.30 3.23 -10.05
CA TYR A 232 8.12 2.95 -8.88
C TYR A 232 8.29 1.44 -8.72
N GLU A 233 9.50 1.02 -8.40
CA GLU A 233 9.87 -0.36 -8.21
C GLU A 233 10.07 -0.68 -6.73
N ASN A 234 9.43 -1.74 -6.23
CA ASN A 234 9.72 -2.31 -4.92
C ASN A 234 10.07 -3.80 -5.09
N PRO A 235 11.34 -4.13 -5.36
CA PRO A 235 11.77 -5.51 -5.61
C PRO A 235 11.69 -6.40 -4.36
N ALA A 236 11.82 -5.84 -3.15
CA ALA A 236 11.71 -6.58 -1.90
C ALA A 236 10.30 -7.15 -1.71
N GLN A 237 9.29 -6.37 -2.04
CA GLN A 237 7.88 -6.75 -1.97
C GLN A 237 7.29 -7.18 -3.32
N LYS A 238 8.10 -7.19 -4.38
CA LYS A 238 7.69 -7.58 -5.74
C LYS A 238 6.49 -6.77 -6.24
N VAL A 239 6.52 -5.46 -5.99
CA VAL A 239 5.47 -4.51 -6.38
C VAL A 239 6.00 -3.55 -7.44
N LEU A 240 5.26 -3.40 -8.52
CA LEU A 240 5.46 -2.38 -9.55
C LEU A 240 4.28 -1.41 -9.51
N THR A 241 4.56 -0.13 -9.24
CA THR A 241 3.57 0.93 -9.26
C THR A 241 3.68 1.69 -10.56
N LEU A 242 2.55 1.87 -11.25
CA LEU A 242 2.42 2.63 -12.48
C LEU A 242 1.62 3.91 -12.20
N VAL A 243 2.11 5.05 -12.67
CA VAL A 243 1.43 6.35 -12.55
C VAL A 243 1.06 6.82 -13.94
N ILE A 244 -0.21 6.67 -14.29
CA ILE A 244 -0.77 7.06 -15.58
C ILE A 244 -0.89 8.59 -15.62
N ARG A 245 -0.52 9.19 -16.73
CA ARG A 245 -0.63 10.64 -16.95
C ARG A 245 -1.80 10.94 -17.88
N GLU A 246 -2.56 11.96 -17.55
CA GLU A 246 -3.52 12.56 -18.47
C GLU A 246 -2.79 13.31 -19.60
N LYS A 247 -3.44 13.44 -20.77
CA LYS A 247 -2.93 14.24 -21.89
C LYS A 247 -3.21 15.71 -21.69
#